data_5977620a5b327255d6013ff1d8a1f5a3
#
_entry.id   5977620a5b327255d6013ff1d8a1f5a3
#
_cell.length_a   1.000
_cell.length_b   1.000
_cell.length_c   1.000
_cell.angle_alpha   90.00
_cell.angle_beta   90.00
_cell.angle_gamma   90.00
#
_symmetry.space_group_name_H-M   'P 1'
#
loop_
_entity.id
_entity.type
_entity.pdbx_description
1 polymer ?
#
loop_
_entity_poly.entity_id
_entity_poly.type
_entity_poly.pdbx_seq_one_letter_code
_entity_poly.pdbx_strand_id
1 'polypeptide(L)'
;MLLQNKTAVVTGCKRGIGKTIIETFAKNGANIWACTRKPDNDFSKYLKNLQDENKVLIKEAYFDLSNINEIKESAQKIISDQNPVNILVNNAGVIHTSLFQMTPIEKIKEVFDINYFSTLLFTQYILKKMAKQKEGSIVNISSSSAIEANEGRIAYASSKAALITATKVIAKELGRLNIRVNAIAPGLTDTDMMRESTPKNVLEETLKRIPMNRVGSPDEIANTVLFLSSDLSKYITGQVLSVDGGM
;
A
#
# COMPACT_ATOMS: atom_id res chain seq x y z
N MET A 1 -22.21 1.91 3.65
CA MET A 1 -20.98 1.57 2.92
C MET A 1 -20.15 2.84 2.76
N LEU A 2 -18.89 2.82 3.19
CA LEU A 2 -18.05 4.02 3.22
C LEU A 2 -17.45 4.41 1.86
N LEU A 3 -17.40 3.48 0.90
CA LEU A 3 -16.77 3.68 -0.41
C LEU A 3 -17.73 3.44 -1.59
N GLN A 4 -19.03 3.55 -1.37
CA GLN A 4 -20.01 3.31 -2.42
C GLN A 4 -19.79 4.23 -3.61
N ASN A 5 -19.77 3.65 -4.83
CA ASN A 5 -19.50 4.35 -6.09
C ASN A 5 -18.07 4.93 -6.23
N LYS A 6 -17.16 4.64 -5.32
CA LYS A 6 -15.75 4.98 -5.48
C LYS A 6 -15.00 3.89 -6.22
N THR A 7 -13.96 4.25 -6.94
CA THR A 7 -13.04 3.30 -7.57
C THR A 7 -11.65 3.41 -6.92
N ALA A 8 -11.15 2.28 -6.45
CA ALA A 8 -9.85 2.16 -5.82
C ALA A 8 -8.86 1.39 -6.70
N VAL A 9 -7.62 1.86 -6.76
CA VAL A 9 -6.48 1.15 -7.33
C VAL A 9 -5.61 0.67 -6.18
N VAL A 10 -5.39 -0.65 -6.08
CA VAL A 10 -4.61 -1.26 -4.98
C VAL A 10 -3.47 -2.08 -5.55
N THR A 11 -2.22 -1.73 -5.21
CA THR A 11 -1.03 -2.47 -5.63
C THR A 11 -0.67 -3.58 -4.65
N GLY A 12 -0.15 -4.72 -5.15
CA GLY A 12 0.29 -5.83 -4.31
C GLY A 12 -0.84 -6.54 -3.56
N CYS A 13 -2.00 -6.69 -4.21
CA CYS A 13 -3.22 -7.17 -3.57
C CYS A 13 -3.44 -8.69 -3.60
N LYS A 14 -2.45 -9.48 -4.04
CA LYS A 14 -2.61 -10.95 -4.13
C LYS A 14 -2.62 -11.64 -2.75
N ARG A 15 -1.92 -11.09 -1.75
CA ARG A 15 -1.79 -11.68 -0.41
C ARG A 15 -1.66 -10.61 0.68
N GLY A 16 -1.69 -11.04 1.94
CA GLY A 16 -1.45 -10.22 3.12
C GLY A 16 -2.31 -8.95 3.17
N ILE A 17 -1.74 -7.85 3.62
CA ILE A 17 -2.44 -6.56 3.80
C ILE A 17 -3.19 -6.13 2.54
N GLY A 18 -2.56 -6.24 1.36
CA GLY A 18 -3.20 -5.81 0.10
C GLY A 18 -4.44 -6.63 -0.26
N LYS A 19 -4.44 -7.94 0.02
CA LYS A 19 -5.61 -8.80 -0.17
C LYS A 19 -6.74 -8.39 0.77
N THR A 20 -6.44 -8.19 2.04
CA THR A 20 -7.44 -7.76 3.03
C THR A 20 -7.99 -6.36 2.72
N ILE A 21 -7.17 -5.46 2.15
CA ILE A 21 -7.65 -4.14 1.70
C ILE A 21 -8.70 -4.27 0.60
N ILE A 22 -8.48 -5.10 -0.44
CA ILE A 22 -9.48 -5.27 -1.50
C ILE A 22 -10.76 -5.94 -1.00
N GLU A 23 -10.68 -6.88 -0.06
CA GLU A 23 -11.84 -7.48 0.60
C GLU A 23 -12.65 -6.41 1.38
N THR A 24 -11.95 -5.62 2.19
CA THR A 24 -12.55 -4.56 2.98
C THR A 24 -13.19 -3.48 2.10
N PHE A 25 -12.54 -3.12 1.00
CA PHE A 25 -13.05 -2.13 0.06
C PHE A 25 -14.28 -2.64 -0.71
N ALA A 26 -14.27 -3.90 -1.19
CA ALA A 26 -15.42 -4.52 -1.84
C ALA A 26 -16.63 -4.56 -0.90
N LYS A 27 -16.47 -5.01 0.34
CA LYS A 27 -17.52 -5.00 1.39
C LYS A 27 -18.07 -3.59 1.66
N ASN A 28 -17.29 -2.55 1.37
CA ASN A 28 -17.70 -1.15 1.53
C ASN A 28 -18.18 -0.49 0.23
N GLY A 29 -18.39 -1.28 -0.85
CA GLY A 29 -19.03 -0.83 -2.08
C GLY A 29 -18.10 -0.18 -3.10
N ALA A 30 -16.78 -0.33 -2.95
CA ALA A 30 -15.81 0.20 -3.90
C ALA A 30 -15.66 -0.71 -5.13
N ASN A 31 -15.59 -0.11 -6.31
CA ASN A 31 -15.01 -0.75 -7.48
C ASN A 31 -13.48 -0.80 -7.33
N ILE A 32 -12.83 -1.82 -7.88
CA ILE A 32 -11.42 -2.07 -7.60
C ILE A 32 -10.63 -2.38 -8.87
N TRP A 33 -9.50 -1.74 -9.03
CA TRP A 33 -8.40 -2.20 -9.86
C TRP A 33 -7.42 -2.98 -8.98
N ALA A 34 -7.46 -4.30 -9.08
CA ALA A 34 -6.57 -5.21 -8.36
C ALA A 34 -5.24 -5.36 -9.13
N CYS A 35 -4.18 -4.70 -8.62
CA CYS A 35 -2.89 -4.68 -9.29
C CYS A 35 -1.96 -5.74 -8.70
N THR A 36 -1.50 -6.67 -9.55
CA THR A 36 -0.56 -7.74 -9.18
C THR A 36 0.59 -7.83 -10.17
N ARG A 37 1.67 -8.54 -9.80
CA ARG A 37 2.85 -8.65 -10.64
C ARG A 37 2.62 -9.49 -11.90
N LYS A 38 1.83 -10.57 -11.79
CA LYS A 38 1.58 -11.52 -12.89
C LYS A 38 0.15 -12.05 -12.80
N PRO A 39 -0.44 -12.46 -13.93
CA PRO A 39 -1.71 -13.20 -13.94
C PRO A 39 -1.66 -14.46 -13.06
N ASP A 40 -2.80 -14.76 -12.44
CA ASP A 40 -2.95 -15.95 -11.60
C ASP A 40 -4.42 -16.40 -11.63
N ASN A 41 -4.67 -17.60 -12.19
CA ASN A 41 -6.03 -18.10 -12.43
C ASN A 41 -6.83 -18.28 -11.13
N ASP A 42 -6.19 -18.71 -10.05
CA ASP A 42 -6.89 -18.94 -8.78
C ASP A 42 -7.23 -17.60 -8.12
N PHE A 43 -6.32 -16.61 -8.23
CA PHE A 43 -6.59 -15.26 -7.77
C PHE A 43 -7.69 -14.58 -8.62
N SER A 44 -7.70 -14.77 -9.93
CA SER A 44 -8.78 -14.26 -10.81
C SER A 44 -10.15 -14.85 -10.45
N LYS A 45 -10.23 -16.16 -10.17
CA LYS A 45 -11.46 -16.81 -9.67
C LYS A 45 -11.90 -16.20 -8.33
N TYR A 46 -10.94 -16.03 -7.42
CA TYR A 46 -11.20 -15.40 -6.12
C TYR A 46 -11.75 -13.97 -6.29
N LEU A 47 -11.16 -13.15 -7.16
CA LEU A 47 -11.64 -11.79 -7.44
C LEU A 47 -13.05 -11.78 -8.03
N LYS A 48 -13.37 -12.74 -8.90
CA LYS A 48 -14.72 -12.90 -9.45
C LYS A 48 -15.74 -13.20 -8.36
N ASN A 49 -15.45 -14.12 -7.46
CA ASN A 49 -16.33 -14.43 -6.34
C ASN A 49 -16.52 -13.19 -5.43
N LEU A 50 -15.43 -12.49 -5.09
CA LEU A 50 -15.47 -11.27 -4.29
C LEU A 50 -16.34 -10.18 -4.95
N GLN A 51 -16.23 -10.02 -6.28
CA GLN A 51 -17.05 -9.12 -7.09
C GLN A 51 -18.54 -9.46 -6.99
N ASP A 52 -18.88 -10.75 -7.21
CA ASP A 52 -20.26 -11.23 -7.27
C ASP A 52 -20.94 -11.14 -5.89
N GLU A 53 -20.22 -11.51 -4.82
CA GLU A 53 -20.70 -11.40 -3.43
C GLU A 53 -21.01 -9.97 -3.00
N ASN A 54 -20.17 -9.01 -3.41
CA ASN A 54 -20.29 -7.61 -2.97
C ASN A 54 -20.97 -6.70 -3.99
N LYS A 55 -21.31 -7.20 -5.18
CA LYS A 55 -21.95 -6.46 -6.28
C LYS A 55 -21.16 -5.20 -6.70
N VAL A 56 -19.84 -5.33 -6.78
CA VAL A 56 -18.90 -4.30 -7.21
C VAL A 56 -18.17 -4.74 -8.47
N LEU A 57 -17.54 -3.82 -9.18
CA LEU A 57 -16.71 -4.15 -10.33
C LEU A 57 -15.24 -4.31 -9.90
N ILE A 58 -14.64 -5.48 -10.20
CA ILE A 58 -13.21 -5.71 -9.95
C ILE A 58 -12.51 -5.99 -11.29
N LYS A 59 -11.55 -5.16 -11.63
CA LYS A 59 -10.69 -5.29 -12.81
C LYS A 59 -9.27 -5.60 -12.40
N GLU A 60 -8.55 -6.31 -13.25
CA GLU A 60 -7.17 -6.72 -12.99
C GLU A 60 -6.19 -5.92 -13.85
N ALA A 61 -5.07 -5.54 -13.25
CA ALA A 61 -3.92 -4.97 -13.92
C ALA A 61 -2.64 -5.68 -13.47
N TYR A 62 -1.73 -5.95 -14.42
CA TYR A 62 -0.53 -6.72 -14.17
C TYR A 62 0.69 -5.91 -14.54
N PHE A 63 1.63 -5.77 -13.61
CA PHE A 63 2.93 -5.13 -13.85
C PHE A 63 3.92 -5.45 -12.75
N ASP A 64 5.16 -5.64 -13.16
CA ASP A 64 6.28 -5.69 -12.23
C ASP A 64 6.78 -4.28 -11.94
N LEU A 65 6.89 -3.92 -10.66
CA LEU A 65 7.43 -2.61 -10.25
C LEU A 65 8.92 -2.43 -10.59
N SER A 66 9.63 -3.48 -10.97
CA SER A 66 10.99 -3.38 -11.52
C SER A 66 11.01 -3.01 -13.01
N ASN A 67 9.84 -3.00 -13.69
CA ASN A 67 9.74 -2.74 -15.13
C ASN A 67 8.94 -1.46 -15.42
N ILE A 68 9.64 -0.40 -15.77
CA ILE A 68 9.04 0.94 -16.02
C ILE A 68 8.02 0.90 -17.17
N ASN A 69 8.24 0.08 -18.21
CA ASN A 69 7.29 -0.01 -19.32
C ASN A 69 5.98 -0.66 -18.91
N GLU A 70 6.03 -1.75 -18.14
CA GLU A 70 4.83 -2.40 -17.62
C GLU A 70 4.05 -1.47 -16.67
N ILE A 71 4.74 -0.70 -15.83
CA ILE A 71 4.12 0.33 -14.98
C ILE A 71 3.36 1.35 -15.85
N LYS A 72 4.00 1.86 -16.90
CA LYS A 72 3.40 2.84 -17.80
C LYS A 72 2.17 2.30 -18.52
N GLU A 73 2.27 1.11 -19.10
CA GLU A 73 1.18 0.47 -19.85
C GLU A 73 -0.03 0.18 -18.95
N SER A 74 0.22 -0.42 -17.77
CA SER A 74 -0.84 -0.70 -16.82
C SER A 74 -1.49 0.56 -16.25
N ALA A 75 -0.70 1.58 -15.94
CA ALA A 75 -1.23 2.88 -15.52
C ALA A 75 -2.08 3.52 -16.63
N GLN A 76 -1.65 3.46 -17.89
CA GLN A 76 -2.43 3.96 -19.04
C GLN A 76 -3.77 3.22 -19.18
N LYS A 77 -3.78 1.89 -19.04
CA LYS A 77 -5.01 1.08 -19.01
C LYS A 77 -5.98 1.57 -17.94
N ILE A 78 -5.50 1.84 -16.74
CA ILE A 78 -6.32 2.30 -15.62
C ILE A 78 -6.86 3.72 -15.85
N ILE A 79 -6.02 4.65 -16.30
CA ILE A 79 -6.45 6.05 -16.49
C ILE A 79 -7.33 6.27 -17.72
N SER A 80 -7.26 5.40 -18.72
CA SER A 80 -8.14 5.44 -19.90
C SER A 80 -9.52 4.82 -19.66
N ASP A 81 -9.73 4.11 -18.55
CA ASP A 81 -11.02 3.59 -18.14
C ASP A 81 -12.04 4.72 -17.93
N GLN A 82 -13.33 4.45 -18.22
CA GLN A 82 -14.39 5.46 -18.08
C GLN A 82 -14.66 5.85 -16.62
N ASN A 83 -14.46 4.91 -15.70
CA ASN A 83 -14.72 5.14 -14.29
C ASN A 83 -13.69 6.10 -13.67
N PRO A 84 -14.08 6.92 -12.70
CA PRO A 84 -13.14 7.74 -11.96
C PRO A 84 -12.14 6.87 -11.20
N VAL A 85 -11.01 7.45 -10.81
CA VAL A 85 -10.11 6.85 -9.81
C VAL A 85 -10.11 7.77 -8.58
N ASN A 86 -10.76 7.32 -7.51
CA ASN A 86 -10.92 8.10 -6.28
C ASN A 86 -9.86 7.76 -5.24
N ILE A 87 -9.35 6.52 -5.26
CA ILE A 87 -8.44 6.02 -4.23
C ILE A 87 -7.25 5.32 -4.90
N LEU A 88 -6.05 5.61 -4.41
CA LEU A 88 -4.84 4.86 -4.73
C LEU A 88 -4.23 4.33 -3.43
N VAL A 89 -4.04 3.01 -3.35
CA VAL A 89 -3.29 2.40 -2.24
C VAL A 89 -1.99 1.82 -2.77
N ASN A 90 -0.89 2.45 -2.41
CA ASN A 90 0.46 1.97 -2.69
C ASN A 90 0.88 0.99 -1.59
N ASN A 91 0.56 -0.29 -1.79
CA ASN A 91 0.86 -1.35 -0.83
C ASN A 91 1.98 -2.30 -1.29
N ALA A 92 2.19 -2.47 -2.59
CA ALA A 92 3.25 -3.33 -3.09
C ALA A 92 4.63 -2.91 -2.56
N GLY A 93 5.44 -3.88 -2.23
CA GLY A 93 6.81 -3.64 -1.76
C GLY A 93 7.55 -4.95 -1.48
N VAL A 94 8.85 -4.82 -1.39
CA VAL A 94 9.79 -5.91 -1.07
C VAL A 94 10.59 -5.56 0.17
N ILE A 95 11.07 -6.60 0.85
CA ILE A 95 11.89 -6.47 2.05
C ILE A 95 13.23 -7.17 1.83
N HIS A 96 14.29 -6.59 2.36
CA HIS A 96 15.61 -7.23 2.48
C HIS A 96 16.09 -7.12 3.92
N THR A 97 16.57 -8.22 4.47
CA THR A 97 17.06 -8.31 5.85
C THR A 97 18.51 -8.76 5.83
N SER A 98 19.41 -7.87 6.23
CA SER A 98 20.84 -8.14 6.40
C SER A 98 21.48 -7.01 7.18
N LEU A 99 22.51 -7.29 7.98
CA LEU A 99 23.30 -6.25 8.65
C LEU A 99 23.93 -5.31 7.62
N PHE A 100 24.09 -4.03 7.97
CA PHE A 100 24.57 -2.99 7.05
C PHE A 100 25.85 -3.38 6.32
N GLN A 101 26.85 -3.87 7.05
CA GLN A 101 28.13 -4.27 6.47
C GLN A 101 28.04 -5.47 5.50
N MET A 102 26.95 -6.24 5.56
CA MET A 102 26.70 -7.41 4.70
C MET A 102 25.69 -7.12 3.59
N THR A 103 25.12 -5.92 3.56
CA THR A 103 24.09 -5.54 2.57
C THR A 103 24.76 -4.96 1.33
N PRO A 104 24.75 -5.66 0.16
CA PRO A 104 25.27 -5.11 -1.08
C PRO A 104 24.51 -3.85 -1.49
N ILE A 105 25.22 -2.86 -2.04
CA ILE A 105 24.59 -1.59 -2.46
C ILE A 105 23.54 -1.81 -3.55
N GLU A 106 23.69 -2.84 -4.38
CA GLU A 106 22.75 -3.24 -5.42
C GLU A 106 21.42 -3.67 -4.82
N LYS A 107 21.42 -4.33 -3.64
CA LYS A 107 20.21 -4.69 -2.91
C LYS A 107 19.51 -3.48 -2.32
N ILE A 108 20.25 -2.50 -1.84
CA ILE A 108 19.68 -1.23 -1.40
C ILE A 108 18.98 -0.55 -2.57
N LYS A 109 19.65 -0.45 -3.73
CA LYS A 109 19.08 0.14 -4.95
C LYS A 109 17.81 -0.60 -5.39
N GLU A 110 17.85 -1.94 -5.49
CA GLU A 110 16.70 -2.78 -5.86
C GLU A 110 15.47 -2.50 -4.97
N VAL A 111 15.67 -2.44 -3.65
CA VAL A 111 14.58 -2.16 -2.70
C VAL A 111 14.05 -0.74 -2.87
N PHE A 112 14.92 0.25 -3.09
CA PHE A 112 14.52 1.63 -3.36
C PHE A 112 13.79 1.76 -4.69
N ASP A 113 14.25 1.08 -5.73
CA ASP A 113 13.61 1.09 -7.05
C ASP A 113 12.15 0.63 -6.94
N ILE A 114 11.88 -0.45 -6.23
CA ILE A 114 10.54 -1.01 -6.09
C ILE A 114 9.70 -0.20 -5.10
N ASN A 115 10.21 0.00 -3.86
CA ASN A 115 9.42 0.55 -2.76
C ASN A 115 9.20 2.06 -2.86
N TYR A 116 10.07 2.77 -3.58
CA TYR A 116 10.07 4.22 -3.65
C TYR A 116 9.91 4.75 -5.07
N PHE A 117 10.91 4.56 -5.94
CA PHE A 117 10.89 5.20 -7.26
C PHE A 117 9.73 4.71 -8.13
N SER A 118 9.52 3.42 -8.23
CA SER A 118 8.41 2.84 -9.01
C SER A 118 7.05 3.15 -8.41
N THR A 119 6.96 3.19 -7.09
CA THR A 119 5.76 3.63 -6.37
C THR A 119 5.41 5.09 -6.70
N LEU A 120 6.41 5.99 -6.71
CA LEU A 120 6.20 7.39 -7.10
C LEU A 120 5.83 7.52 -8.58
N LEU A 121 6.52 6.79 -9.47
CA LEU A 121 6.23 6.80 -10.90
C LEU A 121 4.78 6.36 -11.18
N PHE A 122 4.34 5.25 -10.58
CA PHE A 122 2.96 4.79 -10.71
C PHE A 122 1.96 5.82 -10.17
N THR A 123 2.27 6.41 -9.01
CA THR A 123 1.47 7.49 -8.42
C THR A 123 1.34 8.69 -9.35
N GLN A 124 2.43 9.13 -9.99
CA GLN A 124 2.40 10.23 -10.96
C GLN A 124 1.47 9.95 -12.15
N TYR A 125 1.43 8.71 -12.65
CA TYR A 125 0.49 8.36 -13.72
C TYR A 125 -0.95 8.41 -13.24
N ILE A 126 -1.29 7.77 -12.12
CA ILE A 126 -2.65 7.74 -11.59
C ILE A 126 -3.13 9.14 -11.20
N LEU A 127 -2.23 9.96 -10.65
CA LEU A 127 -2.50 11.34 -10.28
C LEU A 127 -3.04 12.19 -11.45
N LYS A 128 -2.62 11.93 -12.69
CA LYS A 128 -3.15 12.67 -13.87
C LYS A 128 -4.67 12.58 -13.97
N LYS A 129 -5.25 11.44 -13.61
CA LYS A 129 -6.70 11.25 -13.60
C LYS A 129 -7.34 11.93 -12.39
N MET A 130 -6.81 11.73 -11.19
CA MET A 130 -7.29 12.36 -9.96
C MET A 130 -7.25 13.90 -10.06
N ALA A 131 -6.17 14.46 -10.62
CA ALA A 131 -6.02 15.92 -10.77
C ALA A 131 -7.10 16.53 -11.70
N LYS A 132 -7.49 15.84 -12.78
CA LYS A 132 -8.60 16.25 -13.64
C LYS A 132 -9.95 16.22 -12.92
N GLN A 133 -10.15 15.25 -12.03
CA GLN A 133 -11.35 15.08 -11.21
C GLN A 133 -11.40 16.10 -10.04
N LYS A 134 -10.27 16.67 -9.64
CA LYS A 134 -10.10 17.49 -8.43
C LYS A 134 -10.61 16.77 -7.17
N GLU A 135 -10.36 15.50 -7.09
CA GLU A 135 -10.75 14.64 -5.97
C GLU A 135 -9.85 13.40 -5.94
N GLY A 136 -9.39 13.02 -4.75
CA GLY A 136 -8.64 11.78 -4.57
C GLY A 136 -8.17 11.54 -3.15
N SER A 137 -7.89 10.28 -2.84
CA SER A 137 -7.19 9.85 -1.63
C SER A 137 -6.08 8.88 -1.98
N ILE A 138 -4.85 9.20 -1.62
CA ILE A 138 -3.68 8.35 -1.80
C ILE A 138 -3.24 7.87 -0.42
N VAL A 139 -3.12 6.55 -0.25
CA VAL A 139 -2.64 5.94 0.99
C VAL A 139 -1.39 5.13 0.67
N ASN A 140 -0.27 5.53 1.26
CA ASN A 140 1.02 4.86 1.13
C ASN A 140 1.24 3.89 2.30
N ILE A 141 1.48 2.62 2.04
CA ILE A 141 1.83 1.66 3.08
C ILE A 141 3.34 1.74 3.32
N SER A 142 3.69 2.41 4.43
CA SER A 142 5.06 2.51 4.95
C SER A 142 5.35 1.32 5.89
N SER A 143 5.97 1.56 7.03
CA SER A 143 6.29 0.57 8.07
C SER A 143 6.71 1.27 9.35
N SER A 144 6.45 0.65 10.51
CA SER A 144 7.06 1.05 11.78
C SER A 144 8.60 1.02 11.72
N SER A 145 9.18 0.13 10.93
CA SER A 145 10.65 0.09 10.69
C SER A 145 11.22 1.39 10.13
N ALA A 146 10.40 2.21 9.45
CA ALA A 146 10.81 3.53 8.97
C ALA A 146 10.94 4.56 10.10
N ILE A 147 10.34 4.30 11.24
CA ILE A 147 10.32 5.16 12.44
C ILE A 147 11.30 4.60 13.47
N GLU A 148 11.22 3.30 13.74
CA GLU A 148 12.02 2.58 14.75
C GLU A 148 13.46 2.32 14.33
N ALA A 149 13.78 2.37 13.03
CA ALA A 149 15.11 2.11 12.49
C ALA A 149 15.70 0.76 12.92
N ASN A 150 14.94 -0.32 12.79
CA ASN A 150 15.33 -1.66 13.25
C ASN A 150 16.61 -2.16 12.58
N GLU A 151 17.46 -2.86 13.33
CA GLU A 151 18.67 -3.52 12.83
C GLU A 151 18.36 -4.48 11.68
N GLY A 152 19.31 -4.59 10.74
CA GLY A 152 19.18 -5.46 9.57
C GLY A 152 18.15 -5.01 8.53
N ARG A 153 17.59 -3.81 8.65
CA ARG A 153 16.53 -3.30 7.77
C ARG A 153 16.96 -2.08 6.94
N ILE A 154 18.26 -1.81 6.77
CA ILE A 154 18.74 -0.57 6.15
C ILE A 154 18.05 -0.24 4.82
N ALA A 155 17.99 -1.18 3.87
CA ALA A 155 17.37 -0.95 2.57
C ALA A 155 15.85 -0.69 2.71
N TYR A 156 15.16 -1.55 3.45
CA TYR A 156 13.72 -1.48 3.64
C TYR A 156 13.29 -0.25 4.44
N ALA A 157 13.86 -0.08 5.64
CA ALA A 157 13.50 1.02 6.53
C ALA A 157 13.75 2.38 5.87
N SER A 158 14.90 2.57 5.22
CA SER A 158 15.23 3.81 4.53
C SER A 158 14.29 4.09 3.35
N SER A 159 13.92 3.06 2.54
CA SER A 159 12.96 3.23 1.45
C SER A 159 11.57 3.63 1.95
N LYS A 160 11.13 3.06 3.08
CA LYS A 160 9.83 3.38 3.70
C LYS A 160 9.84 4.74 4.42
N ALA A 161 10.99 5.17 4.96
CA ALA A 161 11.18 6.51 5.50
C ALA A 161 11.16 7.58 4.39
N ALA A 162 11.78 7.31 3.25
CA ALA A 162 11.69 8.17 2.08
C ALA A 162 10.23 8.33 1.61
N LEU A 163 9.44 7.25 1.61
CA LEU A 163 8.01 7.28 1.26
C LEU A 163 7.19 8.12 2.25
N ILE A 164 7.53 8.10 3.55
CA ILE A 164 6.91 8.97 4.57
C ILE A 164 7.14 10.45 4.22
N THR A 165 8.38 10.83 3.91
CA THR A 165 8.71 12.20 3.54
C THR A 165 8.02 12.61 2.24
N ALA A 166 8.05 11.75 1.21
CA ALA A 166 7.33 11.98 -0.04
C ALA A 166 5.82 12.19 0.18
N THR A 167 5.20 11.39 1.05
CA THR A 167 3.79 11.56 1.44
C THR A 167 3.49 12.98 1.91
N LYS A 168 4.32 13.52 2.81
CA LYS A 168 4.15 14.87 3.37
C LYS A 168 4.33 15.97 2.32
N VAL A 169 5.30 15.82 1.42
CA VAL A 169 5.56 16.78 0.34
C VAL A 169 4.39 16.77 -0.64
N ILE A 170 4.01 15.60 -1.15
CA ILE A 170 2.94 15.43 -2.14
C ILE A 170 1.59 15.93 -1.57
N ALA A 171 1.32 15.69 -0.28
CA ALA A 171 0.11 16.19 0.38
C ALA A 171 0.00 17.71 0.34
N LYS A 172 1.11 18.43 0.55
CA LYS A 172 1.15 19.90 0.47
C LYS A 172 0.91 20.42 -0.94
N GLU A 173 1.48 19.76 -1.94
CA GLU A 173 1.34 20.12 -3.35
C GLU A 173 -0.08 19.89 -3.88
N LEU A 174 -0.72 18.79 -3.44
CA LEU A 174 -2.00 18.35 -3.98
C LEU A 174 -3.23 18.84 -3.20
N GLY A 175 -3.05 19.44 -2.03
CA GLY A 175 -4.15 19.92 -1.21
C GLY A 175 -5.11 20.87 -1.94
N ARG A 176 -4.59 21.76 -2.80
CA ARG A 176 -5.40 22.69 -3.61
C ARG A 176 -6.25 21.97 -4.70
N LEU A 177 -5.92 20.74 -5.02
CA LEU A 177 -6.67 19.88 -5.93
C LEU A 177 -7.67 18.98 -5.20
N ASN A 178 -7.87 19.19 -3.90
CA ASN A 178 -8.71 18.33 -3.05
C ASN A 178 -8.28 16.84 -3.10
N ILE A 179 -6.97 16.60 -3.22
CA ILE A 179 -6.38 15.26 -3.18
C ILE A 179 -5.60 15.13 -1.87
N ARG A 180 -6.01 14.17 -1.05
CA ARG A 180 -5.36 13.86 0.22
C ARG A 180 -4.30 12.79 0.03
N VAL A 181 -3.20 12.90 0.73
CA VAL A 181 -2.11 11.90 0.69
C VAL A 181 -1.66 11.63 2.11
N ASN A 182 -1.81 10.38 2.56
CA ASN A 182 -1.42 9.95 3.90
C ASN A 182 -0.60 8.65 3.83
N ALA A 183 0.11 8.35 4.88
CA ALA A 183 0.80 7.09 5.05
C ALA A 183 0.28 6.32 6.26
N ILE A 184 0.35 5.00 6.19
CA ILE A 184 0.19 4.11 7.34
C ILE A 184 1.55 3.47 7.59
N ALA A 185 1.96 3.38 8.85
CA ALA A 185 3.15 2.68 9.30
C ALA A 185 2.73 1.42 10.09
N PRO A 186 2.49 0.27 9.41
CA PRO A 186 2.17 -0.96 10.11
C PRO A 186 3.33 -1.42 10.99
N GLY A 187 3.00 -1.89 12.19
CA GLY A 187 3.90 -2.68 13.01
C GLY A 187 3.97 -4.13 12.54
N LEU A 188 4.37 -5.00 13.45
CA LEU A 188 4.41 -6.44 13.20
C LEU A 188 3.00 -6.94 12.90
N THR A 189 2.75 -7.32 11.66
CA THR A 189 1.42 -7.74 11.15
C THR A 189 1.49 -9.17 10.64
N ASP A 190 0.52 -10.00 10.97
CA ASP A 190 0.46 -11.42 10.61
C ASP A 190 0.25 -11.63 9.11
N THR A 191 1.35 -11.71 8.38
CA THR A 191 1.40 -11.89 6.93
C THR A 191 2.50 -12.89 6.57
N ASP A 192 2.43 -13.46 5.34
CA ASP A 192 3.51 -14.32 4.83
C ASP A 192 4.85 -13.58 4.84
N MET A 193 4.88 -12.31 4.45
CA MET A 193 6.09 -11.49 4.45
C MET A 193 6.71 -11.43 5.86
N MET A 194 5.91 -11.26 6.91
CA MET A 194 6.39 -11.25 8.30
C MET A 194 6.95 -12.62 8.68
N ARG A 195 6.22 -13.69 8.41
CA ARG A 195 6.63 -15.07 8.74
C ARG A 195 7.92 -15.48 8.03
N GLU A 196 8.09 -15.06 6.76
CA GLU A 196 9.29 -15.35 5.95
C GLU A 196 10.50 -14.51 6.37
N SER A 197 10.29 -13.28 6.86
CA SER A 197 11.37 -12.31 7.11
C SER A 197 11.75 -12.13 8.58
N THR A 198 11.02 -12.74 9.53
CA THR A 198 11.22 -12.52 10.96
C THR A 198 11.48 -13.87 11.67
N PRO A 199 12.73 -14.15 12.08
CA PRO A 199 13.07 -15.33 12.87
C PRO A 199 12.29 -15.39 14.19
N LYS A 200 12.04 -16.60 14.72
CA LYS A 200 11.22 -16.80 15.94
C LYS A 200 11.74 -16.03 17.15
N ASN A 201 13.06 -16.04 17.38
CA ASN A 201 13.69 -15.31 18.48
C ASN A 201 13.47 -13.79 18.35
N VAL A 202 13.58 -13.24 17.12
CA VAL A 202 13.31 -11.82 16.86
C VAL A 202 11.83 -11.50 17.06
N LEU A 203 10.94 -12.41 16.67
CA LEU A 203 9.50 -12.26 16.89
C LEU A 203 9.18 -12.17 18.39
N GLU A 204 9.71 -13.10 19.22
CA GLU A 204 9.49 -13.12 20.67
C GLU A 204 10.01 -11.84 21.34
N GLU A 205 11.19 -11.37 20.94
CA GLU A 205 11.75 -10.12 21.47
C GLU A 205 10.93 -8.90 21.04
N THR A 206 10.47 -8.88 19.80
CA THR A 206 9.63 -7.79 19.29
C THR A 206 8.29 -7.75 20.01
N LEU A 207 7.66 -8.91 20.26
CA LEU A 207 6.39 -8.98 20.99
C LEU A 207 6.50 -8.38 22.40
N LYS A 208 7.62 -8.56 23.11
CA LYS A 208 7.84 -7.94 24.42
C LYS A 208 7.88 -6.40 24.38
N ARG A 209 8.21 -5.83 23.23
CA ARG A 209 8.28 -4.37 23.01
C ARG A 209 6.94 -3.78 22.59
N ILE A 210 5.98 -4.59 22.15
CA ILE A 210 4.64 -4.14 21.75
C ILE A 210 3.76 -4.06 23.00
N PRO A 211 3.29 -2.88 23.44
CA PRO A 211 2.41 -2.75 24.60
C PRO A 211 1.16 -3.61 24.56
N MET A 212 0.54 -3.79 23.36
CA MET A 212 -0.62 -4.67 23.18
C MET A 212 -0.25 -6.17 23.22
N ASN A 213 1.03 -6.54 23.32
CA ASN A 213 1.59 -7.88 23.48
C ASN A 213 1.05 -8.91 22.46
N ARG A 214 0.83 -8.49 21.23
CA ARG A 214 0.37 -9.35 20.12
C ARG A 214 0.80 -8.80 18.77
N VAL A 215 0.79 -9.67 17.77
CA VAL A 215 0.90 -9.29 16.37
C VAL A 215 -0.44 -8.64 15.92
N GLY A 216 -0.37 -7.62 15.09
CA GLY A 216 -1.55 -7.03 14.44
C GLY A 216 -2.11 -7.94 13.36
N SER A 217 -3.40 -7.86 13.09
CA SER A 217 -4.02 -8.54 11.95
C SER A 217 -3.99 -7.66 10.69
N PRO A 218 -4.00 -8.25 9.48
CA PRO A 218 -4.17 -7.50 8.24
C PRO A 218 -5.46 -6.65 8.21
N ASP A 219 -6.52 -7.10 8.91
CA ASP A 219 -7.78 -6.36 9.01
C ASP A 219 -7.65 -5.04 9.76
N GLU A 220 -6.81 -4.98 10.80
CA GLU A 220 -6.56 -3.74 11.55
C GLU A 220 -5.88 -2.69 10.66
N ILE A 221 -4.97 -3.13 9.78
CA ILE A 221 -4.36 -2.25 8.78
C ILE A 221 -5.38 -1.84 7.73
N ALA A 222 -6.14 -2.80 7.17
CA ALA A 222 -7.13 -2.53 6.14
C ALA A 222 -8.24 -1.58 6.60
N ASN A 223 -8.68 -1.67 7.86
CA ASN A 223 -9.66 -0.77 8.46
C ASN A 223 -9.11 0.67 8.56
N THR A 224 -7.82 0.83 8.87
CA THR A 224 -7.17 2.15 8.89
C THR A 224 -7.02 2.71 7.47
N VAL A 225 -6.70 1.86 6.48
CA VAL A 225 -6.70 2.25 5.06
C VAL A 225 -8.09 2.68 4.62
N LEU A 226 -9.14 1.94 4.99
CA LEU A 226 -10.54 2.28 4.71
C LEU A 226 -10.90 3.66 5.29
N PHE A 227 -10.55 3.93 6.53
CA PHE A 227 -10.77 5.24 7.17
C PHE A 227 -10.10 6.36 6.38
N LEU A 228 -8.80 6.23 6.06
CA LEU A 228 -8.06 7.24 5.30
C LEU A 228 -8.54 7.39 3.86
N SER A 229 -9.15 6.36 3.29
CA SER A 229 -9.73 6.39 1.93
C SER A 229 -11.12 6.97 1.87
N SER A 230 -11.82 7.04 3.00
CA SER A 230 -13.22 7.47 3.09
C SER A 230 -13.38 8.97 3.41
N ASP A 231 -14.62 9.42 3.35
CA ASP A 231 -15.03 10.78 3.71
C ASP A 231 -14.88 11.09 5.20
N LEU A 232 -14.69 10.08 6.06
CA LEU A 232 -14.42 10.25 7.49
C LEU A 232 -13.09 10.97 7.75
N SER A 233 -12.18 11.00 6.78
CA SER A 233 -10.86 11.62 6.89
C SER A 233 -10.66 12.82 5.96
N LYS A 234 -11.75 13.52 5.58
CA LYS A 234 -11.71 14.65 4.62
C LYS A 234 -10.73 15.77 4.97
N TYR A 235 -10.45 15.98 6.25
CA TYR A 235 -9.52 17.03 6.71
C TYR A 235 -8.17 16.47 7.17
N ILE A 236 -7.86 15.22 6.79
CA ILE A 236 -6.60 14.54 7.13
C ILE A 236 -5.77 14.38 5.87
N THR A 237 -4.64 15.08 5.80
CA THR A 237 -3.65 14.95 4.73
C THR A 237 -2.23 15.20 5.26
N GLY A 238 -1.23 14.56 4.66
CA GLY A 238 0.16 14.63 5.08
C GLY A 238 0.49 13.90 6.38
N GLN A 239 -0.43 13.07 6.89
CA GLN A 239 -0.25 12.37 8.15
C GLN A 239 0.36 10.99 7.95
N VAL A 240 1.03 10.52 8.99
CA VAL A 240 1.57 9.16 9.11
C VAL A 240 0.93 8.52 10.34
N LEU A 241 0.08 7.52 10.12
CA LEU A 241 -0.57 6.81 11.21
C LEU A 241 0.18 5.50 11.49
N SER A 242 0.74 5.41 12.67
CA SER A 242 1.26 4.12 13.19
C SER A 242 0.08 3.21 13.54
N VAL A 243 0.17 1.95 13.10
CA VAL A 243 -0.78 0.87 13.45
C VAL A 243 0.06 -0.31 13.90
N ASP A 244 0.58 -0.23 15.12
CA ASP A 244 1.71 -1.02 15.59
C ASP A 244 1.53 -1.57 17.01
N GLY A 245 0.36 -1.37 17.63
CA GLY A 245 0.08 -1.81 19.00
C GLY A 245 0.80 -1.00 20.06
N GLY A 246 1.30 0.20 19.71
CA GLY A 246 2.01 1.12 20.60
C GLY A 246 3.52 0.92 20.66
N MET A 247 4.11 0.23 19.68
CA MET A 247 5.55 -0.04 19.56
C MET A 247 6.34 1.26 19.35
#